data_f82c433651f9ec7699860806bd187c12
#
_entry.id   f82c433651f9ec7699860806bd187c12
#
_cell.length_a   1.000
_cell.length_b   1.000
_cell.length_c   1.000
_cell.angle_alpha   90.00
_cell.angle_beta   90.00
_cell.angle_gamma   90.00
#
_symmetry.space_group_name_H-M   'P 1'
#
loop_
_entity.id
_entity.type
_entity.pdbx_description
1 polymer ?
#
loop_
_entity_poly.entity_id
_entity_poly.type
_entity_poly.pdbx_seq_one_letter_code
_entity_poly.pdbx_strand_id
1 'polypeptide(L)'
;MEIIETEFDEIRPYYDSEVDAAIERLLAEPGFRKTIKYFFPNSSFEQVAEMLKNVHTIRDFQTQFIAKLVNAIEKKYTKGVSFNGLENIPEGKGYLIVSNHRDIILDSAFL
;
A
#
# COMPACT_ATOMS: atom_id res chain seq x y z
N MET A 1 4.15 -15.49 -16.72
CA MET A 1 2.97 -14.80 -17.29
C MET A 1 3.42 -14.02 -18.53
N GLU A 2 2.74 -14.21 -19.63
CA GLU A 2 2.99 -13.45 -20.83
C GLU A 2 2.43 -12.04 -20.67
N ILE A 3 3.26 -11.02 -20.93
CA ILE A 3 2.85 -9.61 -20.87
C ILE A 3 2.32 -9.24 -22.25
N ILE A 4 1.03 -8.91 -22.33
CA ILE A 4 0.38 -8.45 -23.56
C ILE A 4 0.30 -6.93 -23.49
N GLU A 5 0.93 -6.24 -24.44
CA GLU A 5 0.81 -4.79 -24.58
C GLU A 5 -0.64 -4.43 -24.95
N THR A 6 -1.18 -3.43 -24.26
CA THR A 6 -2.53 -2.91 -24.49
C THR A 6 -2.51 -1.39 -24.61
N GLU A 7 -3.60 -0.82 -25.09
CA GLU A 7 -3.77 0.65 -25.12
C GLU A 7 -3.77 1.30 -23.73
N PHE A 8 -3.85 0.48 -22.65
CA PHE A 8 -3.85 0.95 -21.26
C PHE A 8 -2.50 0.83 -20.56
N ASP A 9 -1.43 0.47 -21.27
CA ASP A 9 -0.13 0.21 -20.67
C ASP A 9 0.46 1.43 -19.95
N GLU A 10 0.11 2.64 -20.38
CA GLU A 10 0.56 3.87 -19.72
C GLU A 10 -0.13 4.14 -18.37
N ILE A 11 -1.29 3.54 -18.12
CA ILE A 11 -2.12 3.80 -16.93
C ILE A 11 -2.42 2.57 -16.10
N ARG A 12 -1.96 1.40 -16.51
CA ARG A 12 -2.14 0.14 -15.76
C ARG A 12 -1.30 0.10 -14.49
N PRO A 13 -1.67 -0.73 -13.50
CA PRO A 13 -0.78 -1.07 -12.38
C PRO A 13 0.51 -1.75 -12.85
N TYR A 14 1.53 -1.73 -12.01
CA TYR A 14 2.74 -2.50 -12.26
C TYR A 14 2.45 -4.01 -12.27
N TYR A 15 3.23 -4.75 -13.07
CA TYR A 15 3.38 -6.20 -12.92
C TYR A 15 4.42 -6.51 -11.84
N ASP A 16 4.37 -7.71 -11.28
CA ASP A 16 5.36 -8.14 -10.28
C ASP A 16 6.80 -8.04 -10.79
N SER A 17 7.02 -8.31 -12.08
CA SER A 17 8.35 -8.18 -12.72
C SER A 17 8.91 -6.75 -12.74
N GLU A 18 8.08 -5.76 -12.50
CA GLU A 18 8.47 -4.33 -12.49
C GLU A 18 8.73 -3.80 -11.09
N VAL A 19 8.40 -4.58 -10.05
CA VAL A 19 8.42 -4.11 -8.65
C VAL A 19 9.83 -3.75 -8.20
N ASP A 20 10.84 -4.56 -8.50
CA ASP A 20 12.21 -4.31 -8.07
C ASP A 20 12.73 -2.96 -8.57
N ALA A 21 12.54 -2.68 -9.87
CA ALA A 21 12.95 -1.41 -10.46
C ALA A 21 12.14 -0.22 -9.93
N ALA A 22 10.86 -0.41 -9.66
CA ALA A 22 10.01 0.61 -9.06
C ALA A 22 10.45 0.95 -7.64
N ILE A 23 10.83 -0.03 -6.83
CA ILE A 23 11.36 0.17 -5.47
C ILE A 23 12.70 0.91 -5.51
N GLU A 24 13.59 0.57 -6.44
CA GLU A 24 14.85 1.31 -6.60
C GLU A 24 14.60 2.80 -6.88
N ARG A 25 13.67 3.12 -7.77
CA ARG A 25 13.28 4.51 -8.05
C ARG A 25 12.68 5.19 -6.82
N LEU A 26 11.82 4.49 -6.09
CA LEU A 26 11.18 5.00 -4.88
C LEU A 26 12.23 5.33 -3.80
N LEU A 27 13.20 4.46 -3.58
CA LEU A 27 14.26 4.66 -2.59
C LEU A 27 15.19 5.82 -2.95
N ALA A 28 15.29 6.17 -4.23
CA ALA A 28 16.07 7.31 -4.71
C ALA A 28 15.34 8.66 -4.55
N GLU A 29 14.03 8.64 -4.28
CA GLU A 29 13.23 9.87 -4.17
C GLU A 29 13.41 10.56 -2.82
N PRO A 30 13.87 11.83 -2.78
CA PRO A 30 14.01 12.57 -1.53
C PRO A 30 12.71 12.73 -0.75
N GLY A 31 11.60 12.88 -1.45
CA GLY A 31 10.27 12.97 -0.85
C GLY A 31 9.88 11.70 -0.08
N PHE A 32 10.24 10.54 -0.59
CA PHE A 32 10.01 9.27 0.08
C PHE A 32 10.78 9.16 1.40
N ARG A 33 12.04 9.58 1.41
CA ARG A 33 12.85 9.63 2.64
C ARG A 33 12.20 10.48 3.72
N LYS A 34 11.65 11.65 3.35
CA LYS A 34 10.92 12.52 4.29
C LYS A 34 9.64 11.86 4.81
N THR A 35 8.91 11.18 3.94
CA THR A 35 7.70 10.44 4.30
C THR A 35 8.01 9.34 5.32
N ILE A 36 9.05 8.56 5.10
CA ILE A 36 9.48 7.51 6.01
C ILE A 36 9.85 8.08 7.39
N LYS A 37 10.61 9.16 7.41
CA LYS A 37 10.97 9.83 8.67
C LYS A 37 9.75 10.32 9.44
N TYR A 38 8.74 10.78 8.74
CA TYR A 38 7.50 11.28 9.34
C TYR A 38 6.65 10.16 9.95
N PHE A 39 6.42 9.08 9.20
CA PHE A 39 5.55 7.99 9.64
C PHE A 39 6.24 6.95 10.51
N PHE A 40 7.54 6.79 10.37
CA PHE A 40 8.34 5.83 11.13
C PHE A 40 9.51 6.51 11.83
N PRO A 41 9.24 7.43 12.80
CA PRO A 41 10.29 8.22 13.41
C PRO A 41 11.28 7.39 14.24
N ASN A 42 10.89 6.19 14.65
CA ASN A 42 11.72 5.27 15.44
C ASN A 42 12.53 4.30 14.58
N SER A 43 12.37 4.34 13.26
CA SER A 43 13.10 3.51 12.31
C SER A 43 14.04 4.37 11.48
N SER A 44 15.22 3.86 11.14
CA SER A 44 16.08 4.54 10.18
C SER A 44 15.57 4.31 8.76
N PHE A 45 15.91 5.22 7.85
CA PHE A 45 15.61 5.03 6.43
C PHE A 45 16.28 3.75 5.89
N GLU A 46 17.49 3.46 6.34
CA GLU A 46 18.24 2.26 5.95
C GLU A 46 17.52 0.97 6.34
N GLN A 47 16.88 0.93 7.51
CA GLN A 47 16.08 -0.22 7.93
C GLN A 47 14.86 -0.42 7.03
N VAL A 48 14.16 0.65 6.68
CA VAL A 48 13.01 0.58 5.77
C VAL A 48 13.46 0.21 4.35
N ALA A 49 14.57 0.77 3.89
CA ALA A 49 15.15 0.45 2.59
C ALA A 49 15.53 -1.04 2.49
N GLU A 50 16.14 -1.59 3.53
CA GLU A 50 16.50 -3.02 3.57
C GLU A 50 15.25 -3.92 3.51
N MET A 51 14.21 -3.56 4.23
CA MET A 51 12.93 -4.27 4.16
C MET A 51 12.34 -4.21 2.74
N LEU A 52 12.34 -3.04 2.11
CA LEU A 52 11.79 -2.87 0.76
C LEU A 52 12.59 -3.60 -0.31
N LYS A 53 13.88 -3.74 -0.16
CA LYS A 53 14.72 -4.53 -1.08
C LYS A 53 14.37 -6.02 -1.10
N ASN A 54 13.70 -6.52 -0.07
CA ASN A 54 13.19 -7.89 0.00
C ASN A 54 11.75 -8.03 -0.51
N VAL A 55 11.15 -6.96 -1.00
CA VAL A 55 9.82 -6.95 -1.59
C VAL A 55 9.94 -7.08 -3.11
N HIS A 56 9.37 -8.14 -3.68
CA HIS A 56 9.49 -8.48 -5.09
C HIS A 56 8.16 -8.60 -5.83
N THR A 57 7.04 -8.53 -5.09
CA THR A 57 5.70 -8.60 -5.66
C THR A 57 4.84 -7.45 -5.15
N ILE A 58 3.79 -7.12 -5.89
CA ILE A 58 2.80 -6.11 -5.47
C ILE A 58 2.15 -6.53 -4.15
N ARG A 59 1.81 -7.80 -4.00
CA ARG A 59 1.21 -8.33 -2.78
C ARG A 59 2.13 -8.15 -1.57
N ASP A 60 3.42 -8.43 -1.73
CA ASP A 60 4.40 -8.24 -0.65
C ASP A 60 4.54 -6.77 -0.28
N PHE A 61 4.54 -5.87 -1.26
CA PHE A 61 4.55 -4.44 -1.01
C PHE A 61 3.33 -4.01 -0.18
N GLN A 62 2.15 -4.48 -0.55
CA GLN A 62 0.92 -4.16 0.17
C GLN A 62 0.91 -4.72 1.58
N THR A 63 1.30 -5.98 1.77
CA THR A 63 1.22 -6.65 3.07
C THR A 63 2.36 -6.30 4.02
N GLN A 64 3.55 -6.05 3.50
CA GLN A 64 4.74 -5.77 4.32
C GLN A 64 5.00 -4.29 4.54
N PHE A 65 4.66 -3.43 3.59
CA PHE A 65 4.91 -2.00 3.69
C PHE A 65 3.63 -1.18 3.89
N ILE A 66 2.67 -1.26 2.98
CA ILE A 66 1.45 -0.45 3.04
C ILE A 66 0.64 -0.77 4.30
N ALA A 67 0.51 -2.04 4.67
CA ALA A 67 -0.19 -2.42 5.90
C ALA A 67 0.45 -1.80 7.15
N LYS A 68 1.77 -1.76 7.23
CA LYS A 68 2.49 -1.10 8.35
C LYS A 68 2.28 0.40 8.35
N LEU A 69 2.27 1.03 7.17
CA LEU A 69 2.01 2.46 7.02
C LEU A 69 0.59 2.81 7.50
N VAL A 70 -0.41 2.05 7.06
CA VAL A 70 -1.80 2.24 7.47
C VAL A 70 -1.97 2.04 8.97
N ASN A 71 -1.35 1.02 9.55
CA ASN A 71 -1.37 0.79 10.99
C ASN A 71 -0.71 1.93 11.77
N ALA A 72 0.37 2.49 11.27
CA ALA A 72 1.04 3.64 11.89
C ALA A 72 0.14 4.89 11.86
N ILE A 73 -0.55 5.13 10.76
CA ILE A 73 -1.51 6.22 10.62
C ILE A 73 -2.68 6.04 11.58
N GLU A 74 -3.27 4.85 11.62
CA GLU A 74 -4.37 4.53 12.53
C GLU A 74 -4.00 4.81 13.98
N LYS A 75 -2.87 4.30 14.44
CA LYS A 75 -2.41 4.45 15.82
C LYS A 75 -2.08 5.90 16.19
N LYS A 76 -1.51 6.66 15.26
CA LYS A 76 -1.03 8.01 15.54
C LYS A 76 -2.12 9.08 15.40
N TYR A 77 -3.01 8.93 14.44
CA TYR A 77 -3.94 9.99 14.03
C TYR A 77 -5.41 9.67 14.29
N THR A 78 -5.74 8.47 14.74
CA THR A 78 -7.11 8.08 15.06
C THR A 78 -7.21 7.59 16.49
N LYS A 79 -8.45 7.58 17.02
CA LYS A 79 -8.77 6.95 18.32
C LYS A 79 -9.11 5.46 18.18
N GLY A 80 -8.88 4.91 17.04
CA GLY A 80 -9.22 3.55 16.65
C GLY A 80 -10.20 3.53 15.49
N VAL A 81 -10.26 2.38 14.84
CA VAL A 81 -11.19 2.11 13.73
C VAL A 81 -12.10 0.97 14.15
N SER A 82 -13.39 1.15 13.98
CA SER A 82 -14.37 0.11 14.22
C SER A 82 -15.31 -0.01 13.02
N PHE A 83 -15.88 -1.17 12.87
CA PHE A 83 -16.88 -1.43 11.84
C PHE A 83 -17.96 -2.37 12.40
N ASN A 84 -19.12 -2.36 11.75
CA ASN A 84 -20.20 -3.29 12.02
C ASN A 84 -20.88 -3.67 10.70
N GLY A 85 -21.73 -4.67 10.74
CA GLY A 85 -22.43 -5.14 9.55
C GLY A 85 -21.65 -6.16 8.71
N LEU A 86 -20.47 -6.63 9.15
CA LEU A 86 -19.69 -7.62 8.43
C LEU A 86 -20.46 -8.93 8.23
N GLU A 87 -21.35 -9.27 9.14
CA GLU A 87 -22.25 -10.40 9.05
C GLU A 87 -23.20 -10.35 7.84
N ASN A 88 -23.39 -9.18 7.26
CA ASN A 88 -24.21 -9.00 6.04
C ASN A 88 -23.44 -9.30 4.76
N ILE A 89 -22.14 -9.61 4.85
CA ILE A 89 -21.26 -9.90 3.71
C ILE A 89 -20.90 -11.38 3.75
N PRO A 90 -21.59 -12.25 2.99
CA PRO A 90 -21.26 -13.67 2.97
C PRO A 90 -19.86 -13.92 2.42
N GLU A 91 -19.16 -14.88 3.01
CA GLU A 91 -17.85 -15.32 2.53
C GLU A 91 -17.94 -16.06 1.19
N GLY A 92 -16.81 -16.15 0.50
CA GLY A 92 -16.67 -16.96 -0.72
C GLY A 92 -17.21 -16.32 -1.99
N LYS A 93 -17.55 -15.03 -1.96
CA LYS A 93 -18.01 -14.28 -3.14
C LYS A 93 -17.12 -13.07 -3.38
N GLY A 94 -17.07 -12.60 -4.62
CA GLY A 94 -16.48 -11.31 -4.95
C GLY A 94 -17.52 -10.20 -4.76
N TYR A 95 -17.06 -9.04 -4.31
CA TYR A 95 -17.92 -7.88 -4.07
C TYR A 95 -17.35 -6.63 -4.73
N LEU A 96 -18.25 -5.79 -5.24
CA LEU A 96 -17.96 -4.41 -5.58
C LEU A 96 -18.37 -3.54 -4.39
N ILE A 97 -17.39 -2.89 -3.76
CA ILE A 97 -17.64 -2.03 -2.61
C ILE A 97 -17.78 -0.59 -3.09
N VAL A 98 -18.89 0.05 -2.73
CA VAL A 98 -19.16 1.46 -3.01
C VAL A 98 -19.22 2.21 -1.70
N SER A 99 -18.44 3.27 -1.57
CA SER A 99 -18.39 4.07 -0.35
C SER A 99 -18.34 5.55 -0.66
N ASN A 100 -18.62 6.38 0.38
CA ASN A 100 -18.35 7.80 0.30
C ASN A 100 -16.85 8.05 0.23
N HIS A 101 -16.45 9.04 -0.55
CA HIS A 101 -15.06 9.43 -0.68
C HIS A 101 -14.79 10.72 0.11
N ARG A 102 -14.03 10.59 1.19
CA ARG A 102 -13.67 11.71 2.06
C ARG A 102 -12.16 11.91 2.13
N ASP A 103 -11.39 10.83 2.06
CA ASP A 103 -9.93 10.84 2.14
C ASP A 103 -9.36 9.95 1.03
N ILE A 104 -8.38 10.46 0.30
CA ILE A 104 -7.82 9.77 -0.88
C ILE A 104 -7.20 8.41 -0.53
N ILE A 105 -6.61 8.30 0.66
CA ILE A 105 -5.86 7.11 1.06
C ILE A 105 -6.67 6.26 2.04
N LEU A 106 -7.22 6.88 3.09
CA LEU A 106 -7.79 6.15 4.22
C LEU A 106 -9.11 5.46 3.88
N ASP A 107 -9.92 6.03 2.98
CA ASP A 107 -11.19 5.42 2.61
C ASP A 107 -11.00 4.02 2.03
N SER A 108 -10.05 3.85 1.09
CA SER A 108 -9.76 2.54 0.52
C SER A 108 -8.90 1.67 1.44
N ALA A 109 -8.05 2.26 2.26
CA ALA A 109 -7.16 1.51 3.15
C ALA A 109 -7.91 0.83 4.29
N PHE A 110 -9.02 1.40 4.75
CA PHE A 110 -9.84 0.84 5.84
C PHE A 110 -10.98 -0.08 5.37
N LEU A 111 -11.21 -0.19 4.06
CA LEU A 111 -12.14 -1.16 3.49
C LEU A 111 -11.51 -2.54 3.32
#